data_57d2bcfb085b7f089db4c4a0438c524d
#
_entry.id   57d2bcfb085b7f089db4c4a0438c524d
#
_cell.length_a   1.000
_cell.length_b   1.000
_cell.length_c   1.000
_cell.angle_alpha   90.00
_cell.angle_beta   90.00
_cell.angle_gamma   90.00
#
_symmetry.space_group_name_H-M   'P 1'
#
loop_
_entity.id
_entity.type
_entity.pdbx_description
1 polymer ?
#
loop_
_entity_poly.entity_id
_entity_poly.type
_entity_poly.pdbx_seq_one_letter_code
_entity_poly.pdbx_strand_id
1 'polypeptide(L)'
;VDCAGSGPLTLTQADPQVRLQIAEEGGGAWLTVQTPCPYRFFGSYRSLYALGGGKLLRCSGEFREKIYPLLEAKQQTMYLARKDLPTFCGCVLPALGEQVEVEDPQKLFQSYIPDPCTVCFYFDMEQDSLLVKPVFRYDTHSIAFDDTAEPDGVRRNKKEEGAALLFVRRYFQQQGQQFVLQGEDAAYDFLTGSIDAFRRRGEVYFSDRLNRKRLQPAPTSVGLSVSDGLLTLTLDTGGYPPEELSELYRSMLLRRKYHRLPDGRYLELNGSSCEKLAEMAQMLQLTGRELARGKATLPAYRALYLDELLSRSDGI
;
A
#
# COMPACT_ATOMS: atom_id res chain seq x y z
N VAL A 1 12.66 -8.15 54.67
CA VAL A 1 12.26 -9.22 53.75
C VAL A 1 13.52 -9.69 53.07
N ASP A 2 14.01 -10.87 53.53
CA ASP A 2 15.28 -11.46 53.13
C ASP A 2 15.29 -11.87 51.67
N CYS A 3 16.10 -11.22 50.88
CA CYS A 3 16.57 -11.71 49.62
C CYS A 3 17.94 -12.37 49.81
N ALA A 4 17.97 -13.48 50.50
CA ALA A 4 19.16 -14.33 50.64
C ALA A 4 19.15 -15.41 49.55
N GLY A 5 19.62 -15.02 48.38
CA GLY A 5 19.98 -15.93 47.31
C GLY A 5 21.16 -15.36 46.57
N SER A 6 22.38 -15.57 47.09
CA SER A 6 23.63 -15.20 46.43
C SER A 6 23.99 -16.20 45.33
N GLY A 7 23.23 -16.21 44.25
CA GLY A 7 23.56 -16.94 43.03
C GLY A 7 23.88 -15.97 41.90
N PRO A 8 24.63 -16.38 40.88
CA PRO A 8 24.88 -15.54 39.72
C PRO A 8 23.55 -15.21 38.99
N LEU A 9 23.21 -13.93 38.96
CA LEU A 9 22.04 -13.45 38.18
C LEU A 9 22.38 -13.41 36.70
N THR A 10 21.60 -14.11 35.90
CA THR A 10 21.75 -14.07 34.46
C THR A 10 20.91 -12.91 33.93
N LEU A 11 21.57 -11.97 33.26
CA LEU A 11 20.88 -10.88 32.52
C LEU A 11 20.33 -11.44 31.21
N THR A 12 19.04 -11.38 31.04
CA THR A 12 18.34 -11.80 29.80
C THR A 12 17.61 -10.61 29.21
N GLN A 13 17.69 -10.44 27.89
CA GLN A 13 16.89 -9.44 27.18
C GLN A 13 15.50 -10.02 26.91
N ALA A 14 14.56 -9.72 27.78
CA ALA A 14 13.17 -10.17 27.69
C ALA A 14 12.28 -9.26 28.54
N ASP A 15 10.99 -9.26 28.23
CA ASP A 15 10.00 -8.56 29.01
C ASP A 15 9.33 -9.46 30.04
N PRO A 16 8.94 -8.94 31.21
CA PRO A 16 8.07 -9.63 32.14
C PRO A 16 6.74 -10.00 31.53
N GLN A 17 6.25 -11.21 31.78
CA GLN A 17 4.87 -11.55 31.43
C GLN A 17 3.91 -10.75 32.31
N VAL A 18 2.89 -10.21 31.69
CA VAL A 18 1.84 -9.44 32.33
C VAL A 18 0.50 -10.07 32.05
N ARG A 19 -0.35 -10.17 33.04
CA ARG A 19 -1.71 -10.68 32.93
C ARG A 19 -2.71 -9.58 33.18
N LEU A 20 -3.71 -9.54 32.35
CA LEU A 20 -4.87 -8.68 32.48
C LEU A 20 -6.07 -9.55 32.86
N GLN A 21 -6.46 -9.49 34.12
CA GLN A 21 -7.66 -10.17 34.60
C GLN A 21 -8.87 -9.26 34.44
N ILE A 22 -9.98 -9.85 34.00
CA ILE A 22 -11.23 -9.16 33.72
C ILE A 22 -12.33 -9.76 34.58
N ALA A 23 -13.07 -8.90 35.26
CA ALA A 23 -14.26 -9.28 36.02
C ALA A 23 -15.42 -8.36 35.67
N GLU A 24 -16.53 -8.92 35.21
CA GLU A 24 -17.75 -8.15 34.93
C GLU A 24 -18.44 -7.74 36.23
N GLU A 25 -18.75 -6.45 36.36
CA GLU A 25 -19.51 -5.92 37.49
C GLU A 25 -20.30 -4.68 37.08
N GLY A 26 -21.56 -4.61 37.44
CA GLY A 26 -22.39 -3.42 37.32
C GLY A 26 -22.59 -2.92 35.89
N GLY A 27 -22.47 -3.79 34.87
CA GLY A 27 -22.61 -3.43 33.45
C GLY A 27 -21.33 -2.85 32.83
N GLY A 28 -20.20 -2.93 33.51
CA GLY A 28 -18.86 -2.64 33.03
C GLY A 28 -17.88 -3.75 33.40
N ALA A 29 -16.60 -3.49 33.36
CA ALA A 29 -15.57 -4.46 33.70
C ALA A 29 -14.50 -3.85 34.61
N TRP A 30 -14.12 -4.60 35.62
CA TRP A 30 -12.90 -4.37 36.37
C TRP A 30 -11.73 -5.04 35.68
N LEU A 31 -10.71 -4.25 35.41
CA LEU A 31 -9.44 -4.71 34.86
C LEU A 31 -8.41 -4.70 35.97
N THR A 32 -7.75 -5.83 36.16
CA THR A 32 -6.64 -5.95 37.13
C THR A 32 -5.38 -6.36 36.38
N VAL A 33 -4.34 -5.52 36.44
CA VAL A 33 -3.03 -5.80 35.85
C VAL A 33 -2.15 -6.48 36.88
N GLN A 34 -1.65 -7.68 36.55
CA GLN A 34 -0.83 -8.47 37.42
C GLN A 34 0.40 -9.07 36.72
N THR A 35 1.40 -9.42 37.48
CA THR A 35 2.54 -10.19 37.00
C THR A 35 2.54 -11.56 37.68
N PRO A 36 2.91 -12.66 36.99
CA PRO A 36 2.91 -14.03 37.54
C PRO A 36 3.80 -14.20 38.81
N CYS A 37 4.80 -13.34 38.91
CA CYS A 37 5.63 -13.22 40.11
C CYS A 37 5.90 -11.75 40.41
N PRO A 38 6.18 -11.41 41.68
CA PRO A 38 6.52 -10.03 42.00
C PRO A 38 7.85 -9.64 41.36
N TYR A 39 7.80 -8.60 40.50
CA TYR A 39 8.99 -7.99 39.94
C TYR A 39 9.32 -6.70 40.65
N ARG A 40 10.60 -6.51 40.93
CA ARG A 40 11.15 -5.21 41.35
C ARG A 40 11.74 -4.51 40.13
N PHE A 41 11.15 -3.41 39.74
CA PHE A 41 11.61 -2.58 38.61
C PHE A 41 12.61 -1.54 39.09
N PHE A 42 13.66 -1.33 38.29
CA PHE A 42 14.67 -0.30 38.51
C PHE A 42 15.34 0.09 37.18
N GLY A 43 15.92 1.26 37.15
CA GLY A 43 16.62 1.75 35.98
C GLY A 43 16.40 3.25 35.76
N SER A 44 16.63 3.68 34.53
CA SER A 44 16.46 5.06 34.08
C SER A 44 15.47 5.12 32.93
N TYR A 45 15.14 6.34 32.51
CA TYR A 45 14.31 6.58 31.35
C TYR A 45 14.80 5.87 30.06
N ARG A 46 16.09 5.56 29.95
CA ARG A 46 16.68 4.88 28.77
C ARG A 46 16.74 3.36 28.89
N SER A 47 16.70 2.81 30.08
CA SER A 47 16.82 1.37 30.32
C SER A 47 16.07 0.96 31.57
N LEU A 48 15.11 0.03 31.41
CA LEU A 48 14.31 -0.55 32.46
C LEU A 48 14.75 -1.97 32.68
N TYR A 49 14.91 -2.36 33.95
CA TYR A 49 15.23 -3.70 34.37
C TYR A 49 14.16 -4.23 35.34
N ALA A 50 13.86 -5.53 35.26
CA ALA A 50 12.95 -6.20 36.14
C ALA A 50 13.67 -7.37 36.84
N LEU A 51 13.69 -7.38 38.16
CA LEU A 51 14.22 -8.45 38.95
C LEU A 51 13.07 -9.23 39.58
N GLY A 52 12.93 -10.50 39.25
CA GLY A 52 11.88 -11.37 39.77
C GLY A 52 12.08 -12.80 39.31
N GLY A 53 11.56 -13.78 40.07
CA GLY A 53 11.68 -15.19 39.74
C GLY A 53 13.13 -15.71 39.61
N GLY A 54 14.10 -15.07 40.28
CA GLY A 54 15.52 -15.44 40.18
C GLY A 54 16.22 -14.98 38.90
N LYS A 55 15.59 -14.15 38.09
CA LYS A 55 16.09 -13.64 36.81
C LYS A 55 16.16 -12.11 36.82
N LEU A 56 17.17 -11.59 36.15
CA LEU A 56 17.30 -10.17 35.86
C LEU A 56 16.97 -9.95 34.37
N LEU A 57 15.89 -9.25 34.09
CA LEU A 57 15.41 -8.99 32.74
C LEU A 57 15.73 -7.55 32.34
N ARG A 58 16.24 -7.36 31.14
CA ARG A 58 16.34 -6.05 30.52
C ARG A 58 15.12 -5.85 29.60
N CYS A 59 14.21 -4.96 30.00
CA CYS A 59 12.96 -4.72 29.30
C CYS A 59 13.17 -3.99 27.98
N SER A 60 12.29 -4.27 27.01
CA SER A 60 12.23 -3.57 25.74
C SER A 60 11.77 -2.11 25.89
N GLY A 61 12.00 -1.29 24.88
CA GLY A 61 11.47 0.07 24.82
C GLY A 61 9.95 0.09 24.82
N GLU A 62 9.35 -0.85 24.10
CA GLU A 62 7.90 -0.98 23.97
C GLU A 62 7.23 -1.35 25.30
N PHE A 63 7.77 -2.31 26.02
CA PHE A 63 7.30 -2.66 27.38
C PHE A 63 7.37 -1.45 28.31
N ARG A 64 8.49 -0.74 28.31
CA ARG A 64 8.71 0.43 29.14
C ARG A 64 7.69 1.54 28.87
N GLU A 65 7.34 1.78 27.60
CA GLU A 65 6.47 2.87 27.21
C GLU A 65 4.99 2.54 27.35
N LYS A 66 4.60 1.30 27.05
CA LYS A 66 3.20 0.89 26.99
C LYS A 66 2.72 0.14 28.24
N ILE A 67 3.55 -0.74 28.81
CA ILE A 67 3.14 -1.69 29.85
C ILE A 67 3.57 -1.25 31.25
N TYR A 68 4.82 -0.81 31.38
CA TYR A 68 5.35 -0.44 32.69
C TYR A 68 4.53 0.63 33.42
N PRO A 69 3.99 1.69 32.78
CA PRO A 69 3.13 2.67 33.44
C PRO A 69 1.87 2.04 34.07
N LEU A 70 1.34 0.97 33.52
CA LEU A 70 0.19 0.25 34.06
C LEU A 70 0.54 -0.51 35.33
N LEU A 71 1.79 -1.01 35.43
CA LEU A 71 2.30 -1.73 36.62
C LEU A 71 2.76 -0.77 37.73
N GLU A 72 3.23 0.44 37.35
CA GLU A 72 3.69 1.46 38.31
C GLU A 72 2.51 2.22 38.94
N ALA A 73 1.35 2.18 38.32
CA ALA A 73 0.15 2.86 38.82
C ALA A 73 -0.20 2.35 40.23
N LYS A 74 -0.47 3.30 41.14
CA LYS A 74 -0.84 2.97 42.54
C LYS A 74 -2.10 2.11 42.66
N GLN A 75 -2.96 2.15 41.66
CA GLN A 75 -4.14 1.29 41.51
C GLN A 75 -3.90 0.37 40.32
N GLN A 76 -3.60 -0.89 40.59
CA GLN A 76 -3.47 -1.93 39.56
C GLN A 76 -4.85 -2.41 39.03
N THR A 77 -5.93 -1.83 39.55
CA THR A 77 -7.32 -2.11 39.17
C THR A 77 -7.94 -0.87 38.57
N MET A 78 -8.64 -1.02 37.44
CA MET A 78 -9.33 0.05 36.73
C MET A 78 -10.73 -0.43 36.33
N TYR A 79 -11.73 0.42 36.56
CA TYR A 79 -13.08 0.16 36.07
C TYR A 79 -13.29 0.74 34.70
N LEU A 80 -13.74 -0.07 33.75
CA LEU A 80 -14.18 0.34 32.43
C LEU A 80 -15.72 0.33 32.39
N ALA A 81 -16.30 1.48 32.14
CA ALA A 81 -17.74 1.55 31.89
C ALA A 81 -18.11 0.84 30.58
N ARG A 82 -19.32 0.32 30.47
CA ARG A 82 -19.82 -0.41 29.29
C ARG A 82 -19.60 0.34 27.97
N LYS A 83 -19.76 1.66 27.98
CA LYS A 83 -19.55 2.53 26.82
C LYS A 83 -18.10 2.60 26.33
N ASP A 84 -17.13 2.32 27.22
CA ASP A 84 -15.70 2.43 26.93
C ASP A 84 -15.09 1.07 26.50
N LEU A 85 -15.81 -0.03 26.75
CA LEU A 85 -15.39 -1.39 26.39
C LEU A 85 -15.09 -1.57 24.90
N PRO A 86 -15.93 -1.09 23.94
CA PRO A 86 -15.62 -1.21 22.53
C PRO A 86 -14.32 -0.50 22.13
N THR A 87 -14.07 0.68 22.69
CA THR A 87 -12.84 1.43 22.44
C THR A 87 -11.62 0.74 23.04
N PHE A 88 -11.76 0.21 24.24
CA PHE A 88 -10.69 -0.55 24.89
C PHE A 88 -10.34 -1.82 24.09
N CYS A 89 -11.33 -2.62 23.73
CA CYS A 89 -11.12 -3.87 22.97
C CYS A 89 -10.63 -3.60 21.54
N GLY A 90 -11.09 -2.53 20.90
CA GLY A 90 -10.73 -2.22 19.52
C GLY A 90 -9.42 -1.46 19.35
N CYS A 91 -8.98 -0.71 20.37
CA CYS A 91 -7.81 0.16 20.26
C CYS A 91 -6.72 -0.15 21.27
N VAL A 92 -7.08 -0.28 22.55
CA VAL A 92 -6.08 -0.41 23.63
C VAL A 92 -5.55 -1.84 23.69
N LEU A 93 -6.43 -2.82 23.73
CA LEU A 93 -6.06 -4.24 23.83
C LEU A 93 -5.13 -4.69 22.70
N PRO A 94 -5.40 -4.40 21.40
CA PRO A 94 -4.47 -4.72 20.33
C PRO A 94 -3.14 -3.96 20.40
N ALA A 95 -3.12 -2.77 21.02
CA ALA A 95 -1.90 -1.99 21.20
C ALA A 95 -0.98 -2.51 22.30
N LEU A 96 -1.52 -3.31 23.26
CA LEU A 96 -0.72 -3.99 24.29
C LEU A 96 0.02 -5.20 23.71
N GLY A 97 -0.41 -5.72 22.57
CA GLY A 97 0.27 -6.80 21.85
C GLY A 97 0.27 -8.15 22.58
N GLU A 98 1.15 -9.04 22.13
CA GLU A 98 1.31 -10.40 22.68
C GLU A 98 1.97 -10.43 24.07
N GLN A 99 2.41 -9.28 24.58
CA GLN A 99 3.11 -9.16 25.87
C GLN A 99 2.16 -9.26 27.07
N VAL A 100 0.84 -9.10 26.81
CA VAL A 100 -0.19 -9.13 27.84
C VAL A 100 -1.11 -10.32 27.60
N GLU A 101 -1.06 -11.28 28.53
CA GLU A 101 -1.99 -12.41 28.56
C GLU A 101 -3.33 -11.95 29.13
N VAL A 102 -4.41 -12.10 28.36
CA VAL A 102 -5.75 -11.69 28.78
C VAL A 102 -6.49 -12.87 29.38
N GLU A 103 -6.81 -12.78 30.66
CA GLU A 103 -7.67 -13.74 31.37
C GLU A 103 -9.09 -13.20 31.42
N ASP A 104 -9.93 -13.63 30.48
CA ASP A 104 -11.36 -13.29 30.38
C ASP A 104 -12.24 -14.55 30.53
N PRO A 105 -12.42 -15.02 31.79
CA PRO A 105 -13.16 -16.28 32.05
C PRO A 105 -14.63 -16.19 31.62
N GLN A 106 -15.22 -15.00 31.55
CA GLN A 106 -16.60 -14.76 31.18
C GLN A 106 -16.77 -14.48 29.70
N LYS A 107 -15.66 -14.42 28.93
CA LYS A 107 -15.64 -14.08 27.51
C LYS A 107 -16.29 -12.72 27.19
N LEU A 108 -16.28 -11.82 28.18
CA LEU A 108 -16.89 -10.49 28.05
C LEU A 108 -16.30 -9.71 26.86
N PHE A 109 -14.98 -9.75 26.72
CA PHE A 109 -14.30 -9.01 25.67
C PHE A 109 -14.58 -9.57 24.27
N GLN A 110 -14.89 -10.85 24.13
CA GLN A 110 -15.22 -11.44 22.84
C GLN A 110 -16.43 -10.75 22.17
N SER A 111 -17.36 -10.24 22.99
CA SER A 111 -18.51 -9.50 22.46
C SER A 111 -18.18 -8.07 22.00
N TYR A 112 -16.99 -7.55 22.37
CA TYR A 112 -16.52 -6.21 22.03
C TYR A 112 -15.31 -6.18 21.11
N ILE A 113 -14.67 -7.34 20.86
CA ILE A 113 -13.57 -7.43 19.89
C ILE A 113 -14.16 -7.23 18.50
N PRO A 114 -13.64 -6.25 17.71
CA PRO A 114 -14.10 -6.05 16.35
C PRO A 114 -13.86 -7.27 15.47
N ASP A 115 -14.78 -7.50 14.54
CA ASP A 115 -14.60 -8.58 13.57
C ASP A 115 -13.46 -8.25 12.60
N PRO A 116 -12.78 -9.26 12.03
CA PRO A 116 -11.77 -9.05 11.01
C PRO A 116 -12.34 -8.28 9.82
N CYS A 117 -11.63 -7.23 9.40
CA CYS A 117 -12.04 -6.37 8.30
C CYS A 117 -11.05 -6.48 7.14
N THR A 118 -11.56 -6.78 5.94
CA THR A 118 -10.79 -6.68 4.71
C THR A 118 -11.16 -5.39 3.99
N VAL A 119 -10.16 -4.55 3.72
CA VAL A 119 -10.38 -3.31 2.97
C VAL A 119 -10.35 -3.61 1.47
N CYS A 120 -11.40 -3.24 0.75
CA CYS A 120 -11.54 -3.39 -0.69
C CYS A 120 -11.57 -2.00 -1.34
N PHE A 121 -10.70 -1.76 -2.30
CA PHE A 121 -10.61 -0.50 -3.03
C PHE A 121 -11.16 -0.69 -4.45
N TYR A 122 -12.29 -0.09 -4.76
CA TYR A 122 -12.89 -0.13 -6.10
C TYR A 122 -12.51 1.13 -6.87
N PHE A 123 -11.68 0.94 -7.89
CA PHE A 123 -11.23 2.02 -8.77
C PHE A 123 -12.07 2.09 -10.03
N ASP A 124 -12.45 3.31 -10.40
CA ASP A 124 -13.10 3.62 -11.68
C ASP A 124 -12.51 4.90 -12.27
N MET A 125 -12.81 5.18 -13.53
CA MET A 125 -12.39 6.40 -14.21
C MET A 125 -13.59 7.08 -14.85
N GLU A 126 -13.80 8.33 -14.49
CA GLU A 126 -14.81 9.20 -15.11
C GLU A 126 -14.12 10.40 -15.74
N GLN A 127 -14.35 10.57 -17.05
CA GLN A 127 -13.65 11.60 -17.83
C GLN A 127 -12.14 11.48 -17.64
N ASP A 128 -11.49 12.49 -17.03
CA ASP A 128 -10.07 12.57 -16.77
C ASP A 128 -9.74 12.45 -15.27
N SER A 129 -10.66 11.91 -14.49
CA SER A 129 -10.51 11.75 -13.03
C SER A 129 -10.55 10.28 -12.63
N LEU A 130 -9.60 9.88 -11.79
CA LEU A 130 -9.59 8.56 -11.18
C LEU A 130 -10.39 8.61 -9.88
N LEU A 131 -11.31 7.67 -9.76
CA LEU A 131 -12.19 7.53 -8.61
C LEU A 131 -11.78 6.31 -7.78
N VAL A 132 -11.93 6.39 -6.46
CA VAL A 132 -11.84 5.23 -5.59
C VAL A 132 -12.96 5.22 -4.57
N LYS A 133 -13.59 4.06 -4.43
CA LYS A 133 -14.60 3.79 -3.40
C LYS A 133 -14.07 2.69 -2.47
N PRO A 134 -13.69 3.04 -1.23
CA PRO A 134 -13.35 2.06 -0.21
C PRO A 134 -14.61 1.33 0.26
N VAL A 135 -14.51 0.01 0.40
CA VAL A 135 -15.56 -0.85 0.96
C VAL A 135 -14.90 -1.75 2.00
N PHE A 136 -15.54 -1.90 3.13
CA PHE A 136 -15.09 -2.72 4.24
C PHE A 136 -15.87 -4.04 4.26
N ARG A 137 -15.18 -5.15 4.05
CA ARG A 137 -15.77 -6.46 4.02
C ARG A 137 -15.56 -7.19 5.34
N TYR A 138 -16.67 -7.62 5.93
CA TYR A 138 -16.75 -8.39 7.16
C TYR A 138 -17.45 -9.71 6.83
N ASP A 139 -16.69 -10.78 6.69
CA ASP A 139 -17.22 -12.11 6.33
C ASP A 139 -18.32 -12.05 5.25
N THR A 140 -19.59 -12.02 5.65
CA THR A 140 -20.74 -11.99 4.74
C THR A 140 -21.25 -10.59 4.39
N HIS A 141 -20.77 -9.54 5.06
CA HIS A 141 -21.25 -8.17 4.90
C HIS A 141 -20.22 -7.27 4.26
N SER A 142 -20.66 -6.39 3.37
CA SER A 142 -19.83 -5.35 2.75
C SER A 142 -20.43 -3.98 3.05
N ILE A 143 -19.66 -3.11 3.69
CA ILE A 143 -20.08 -1.80 4.17
C ILE A 143 -19.30 -0.75 3.39
N ALA A 144 -19.99 0.16 2.71
CA ALA A 144 -19.34 1.28 2.05
C ALA A 144 -18.78 2.28 3.09
N PHE A 145 -17.74 2.99 2.72
CA PHE A 145 -17.04 3.90 3.65
C PHE A 145 -17.92 5.04 4.18
N ASP A 146 -18.97 5.41 3.46
CA ASP A 146 -19.96 6.45 3.78
C ASP A 146 -21.21 5.88 4.48
N ASP A 147 -21.28 4.57 4.63
CA ASP A 147 -22.39 3.92 5.32
C ASP A 147 -22.14 3.92 6.83
N THR A 148 -23.05 4.55 7.56
CA THR A 148 -23.02 4.61 9.03
C THR A 148 -23.80 3.49 9.68
N ALA A 149 -24.48 2.64 8.91
CA ALA A 149 -25.23 1.52 9.44
C ALA A 149 -24.32 0.52 10.16
N GLU A 150 -24.81 -0.01 11.25
CA GLU A 150 -24.18 -1.13 11.96
C GLU A 150 -25.06 -2.35 11.66
N PRO A 151 -24.66 -3.22 10.70
CA PRO A 151 -25.44 -4.40 10.40
C PRO A 151 -25.52 -5.33 11.60
N ASP A 152 -26.69 -5.97 11.80
CA ASP A 152 -26.88 -6.90 12.89
C ASP A 152 -25.83 -8.03 12.85
N GLY A 153 -25.19 -8.25 13.99
CA GLY A 153 -24.17 -9.30 14.15
C GLY A 153 -22.77 -8.93 13.67
N VAL A 154 -22.54 -7.73 13.12
CA VAL A 154 -21.21 -7.26 12.71
C VAL A 154 -20.67 -6.21 13.69
N ARG A 155 -19.49 -6.49 14.25
CA ARG A 155 -18.76 -5.53 15.09
C ARG A 155 -17.72 -4.82 14.25
N ARG A 156 -18.04 -3.61 13.80
CA ARG A 156 -17.17 -2.83 12.90
C ARG A 156 -15.83 -2.50 13.53
N ASN A 157 -14.78 -2.70 12.77
CA ASN A 157 -13.41 -2.31 13.13
C ASN A 157 -13.13 -0.86 12.72
N LYS A 158 -13.71 0.09 13.45
CA LYS A 158 -13.62 1.54 13.17
C LYS A 158 -12.18 2.05 13.14
N LYS A 159 -11.24 1.37 13.81
CA LYS A 159 -9.81 1.69 13.76
C LYS A 159 -9.21 1.37 12.39
N GLU A 160 -9.46 0.17 11.87
CA GLU A 160 -8.95 -0.25 10.57
C GLU A 160 -9.63 0.54 9.43
N GLU A 161 -10.95 0.73 9.51
CA GLU A 161 -11.70 1.58 8.59
C GLU A 161 -11.13 3.00 8.55
N GLY A 162 -10.94 3.63 9.72
CA GLY A 162 -10.37 4.98 9.83
C GLY A 162 -8.95 5.07 9.29
N ALA A 163 -8.11 4.08 9.57
CA ALA A 163 -6.75 4.00 9.04
C ALA A 163 -6.72 3.89 7.51
N ALA A 164 -7.65 3.09 6.93
CA ALA A 164 -7.80 2.97 5.50
C ALA A 164 -8.27 4.28 4.84
N LEU A 165 -9.23 4.97 5.45
CA LEU A 165 -9.69 6.27 4.94
C LEU A 165 -8.61 7.35 5.02
N LEU A 166 -7.85 7.41 6.11
CA LEU A 166 -6.70 8.31 6.22
C LEU A 166 -5.63 8.00 5.17
N PHE A 167 -5.43 6.73 4.85
CA PHE A 167 -4.52 6.33 3.79
C PHE A 167 -5.00 6.81 2.41
N VAL A 168 -6.28 6.62 2.08
CA VAL A 168 -6.86 7.07 0.80
C VAL A 168 -6.75 8.59 0.65
N ARG A 169 -7.02 9.35 1.72
CA ARG A 169 -6.95 10.83 1.72
C ARG A 169 -5.56 11.40 1.43
N ARG A 170 -4.49 10.59 1.48
CA ARG A 170 -3.15 11.02 1.08
C ARG A 170 -3.02 11.22 -0.44
N TYR A 171 -3.86 10.52 -1.21
CA TYR A 171 -3.80 10.50 -2.67
C TYR A 171 -5.04 11.12 -3.32
N PHE A 172 -6.18 11.06 -2.66
CA PHE A 172 -7.48 11.43 -3.20
C PHE A 172 -8.18 12.46 -2.31
N GLN A 173 -8.96 13.32 -2.95
CA GLN A 173 -9.86 14.24 -2.25
C GLN A 173 -11.26 13.62 -2.15
N GLN A 174 -11.89 13.73 -0.98
CA GLN A 174 -13.25 13.24 -0.79
C GLN A 174 -14.23 14.20 -1.45
N GLN A 175 -15.09 13.67 -2.30
CA GLN A 175 -16.19 14.39 -2.97
C GLN A 175 -17.47 13.57 -2.83
N GLY A 176 -18.31 13.95 -1.87
CA GLY A 176 -19.54 13.19 -1.56
C GLY A 176 -19.24 11.76 -1.15
N GLN A 177 -19.81 10.80 -1.89
CA GLN A 177 -19.72 9.36 -1.64
C GLN A 177 -18.54 8.68 -2.35
N GLN A 178 -17.54 9.42 -2.78
CA GLN A 178 -16.37 8.87 -3.44
C GLN A 178 -15.14 9.73 -3.19
N PHE A 179 -13.98 9.15 -3.47
CA PHE A 179 -12.71 9.85 -3.44
C PHE A 179 -12.22 10.05 -4.87
N VAL A 180 -11.77 11.26 -5.20
CA VAL A 180 -11.43 11.70 -6.55
C VAL A 180 -9.99 12.17 -6.62
N LEU A 181 -9.25 11.71 -7.61
CA LEU A 181 -7.97 12.26 -8.04
C LEU A 181 -8.17 12.90 -9.41
N GLN A 182 -8.13 14.23 -9.46
CA GLN A 182 -8.38 15.00 -10.66
C GLN A 182 -7.14 15.09 -11.55
N GLY A 183 -7.36 15.04 -12.85
CA GLY A 183 -6.34 15.21 -13.86
C GLY A 183 -5.78 13.90 -14.39
N GLU A 184 -5.65 13.84 -15.71
CA GLU A 184 -5.21 12.66 -16.45
C GLU A 184 -3.79 12.24 -16.08
N ASP A 185 -2.87 13.23 -15.99
CA ASP A 185 -1.48 12.96 -15.59
C ASP A 185 -1.37 12.42 -14.18
N ALA A 186 -2.15 12.97 -13.24
CA ALA A 186 -2.18 12.49 -11.86
C ALA A 186 -2.74 11.07 -11.76
N ALA A 187 -3.79 10.76 -12.53
CA ALA A 187 -4.35 9.42 -12.61
C ALA A 187 -3.34 8.42 -13.18
N TYR A 188 -2.62 8.80 -14.24
CA TYR A 188 -1.56 7.99 -14.82
C TYR A 188 -0.43 7.72 -13.82
N ASP A 189 0.13 8.75 -13.20
CA ASP A 189 1.22 8.63 -12.22
C ASP A 189 0.80 7.78 -11.02
N PHE A 190 -0.47 7.88 -10.60
CA PHE A 190 -1.01 7.03 -9.54
C PHE A 190 -1.07 5.56 -9.95
N LEU A 191 -1.62 5.25 -11.13
CA LEU A 191 -1.80 3.88 -11.62
C LEU A 191 -0.46 3.17 -11.87
N THR A 192 0.58 3.92 -12.25
CA THR A 192 1.92 3.38 -12.51
C THR A 192 2.81 3.29 -11.27
N GLY A 193 2.69 4.24 -10.34
CA GLY A 193 3.61 4.37 -9.21
C GLY A 193 3.03 4.01 -7.85
N SER A 194 1.74 4.29 -7.61
CA SER A 194 1.16 4.25 -6.26
C SER A 194 0.19 3.11 -6.01
N ILE A 195 -0.30 2.44 -7.04
CA ILE A 195 -1.31 1.38 -6.92
C ILE A 195 -0.85 0.19 -6.05
N ASP A 196 0.44 -0.13 -6.05
CA ASP A 196 1.00 -1.21 -5.25
C ASP A 196 0.95 -0.92 -3.74
N ALA A 197 0.92 0.35 -3.35
CA ALA A 197 0.70 0.72 -1.95
C ALA A 197 -0.72 0.35 -1.49
N PHE A 198 -1.71 0.46 -2.37
CA PHE A 198 -3.08 0.02 -2.12
C PHE A 198 -3.20 -1.51 -2.07
N ARG A 199 -2.52 -2.23 -2.97
CA ARG A 199 -2.48 -3.71 -2.97
C ARG A 199 -1.87 -4.29 -1.69
N ARG A 200 -0.89 -3.59 -1.09
CA ARG A 200 -0.33 -4.00 0.20
C ARG A 200 -1.26 -3.75 1.38
N ARG A 201 -2.22 -2.83 1.21
CA ARG A 201 -3.16 -2.45 2.28
C ARG A 201 -4.46 -3.22 2.24
N GLY A 202 -4.85 -3.74 1.08
CA GLY A 202 -6.10 -4.45 0.89
C GLY A 202 -6.28 -4.96 -0.54
N GLU A 203 -7.48 -5.39 -0.85
CA GLU A 203 -7.83 -5.87 -2.17
C GLU A 203 -8.14 -4.71 -3.12
N VAL A 204 -7.66 -4.80 -4.35
CA VAL A 204 -7.83 -3.77 -5.37
C VAL A 204 -8.64 -4.31 -6.54
N TYR A 205 -9.70 -3.62 -6.85
CA TYR A 205 -10.61 -3.93 -7.95
C TYR A 205 -10.68 -2.77 -8.93
N PHE A 206 -10.70 -3.08 -10.20
CA PHE A 206 -10.85 -2.10 -11.27
C PHE A 206 -12.18 -2.34 -12.00
N SER A 207 -12.87 -1.26 -12.32
CA SER A 207 -14.06 -1.32 -13.18
C SER A 207 -13.68 -1.81 -14.58
N ASP A 208 -14.65 -2.36 -15.32
CA ASP A 208 -14.45 -2.73 -16.73
C ASP A 208 -14.04 -1.55 -17.59
N ARG A 209 -14.51 -0.35 -17.26
CA ARG A 209 -14.16 0.90 -17.91
C ARG A 209 -12.68 1.22 -17.75
N LEU A 210 -12.16 1.09 -16.52
CA LEU A 210 -10.75 1.32 -16.23
C LEU A 210 -9.86 0.20 -16.76
N ASN A 211 -10.32 -1.08 -16.70
CA ASN A 211 -9.60 -2.20 -17.28
C ASN A 211 -9.42 -2.08 -18.80
N ARG A 212 -10.40 -1.53 -19.50
CA ARG A 212 -10.30 -1.26 -20.96
C ARG A 212 -9.33 -0.12 -21.28
N LYS A 213 -9.14 0.82 -20.35
CA LYS A 213 -8.20 1.94 -20.47
C LYS A 213 -6.79 1.60 -19.98
N ARG A 214 -6.52 0.34 -19.70
CA ARG A 214 -5.24 -0.11 -19.15
C ARG A 214 -4.07 0.28 -20.04
N LEU A 215 -2.97 0.67 -19.40
CA LEU A 215 -1.67 0.86 -20.02
C LEU A 215 -1.27 -0.36 -20.86
N GLN A 216 -1.00 -0.11 -22.11
CA GLN A 216 -0.43 -1.07 -23.04
C GLN A 216 0.95 -0.57 -23.46
N PRO A 217 1.93 -1.45 -23.68
CA PRO A 217 3.21 -1.04 -24.26
C PRO A 217 2.97 -0.48 -25.65
N ALA A 218 3.66 0.62 -25.98
CA ALA A 218 3.62 1.15 -27.33
C ALA A 218 4.37 0.21 -28.30
N PRO A 219 3.95 0.12 -29.56
CA PRO A 219 4.67 -0.67 -30.57
C PRO A 219 6.03 -0.01 -30.84
N THR A 220 7.12 -0.73 -30.57
CA THR A 220 8.50 -0.22 -30.70
C THR A 220 9.40 -1.12 -31.52
N SER A 221 8.89 -2.21 -32.08
CA SER A 221 9.69 -3.13 -32.89
C SER A 221 10.10 -2.50 -34.23
N VAL A 222 11.34 -2.69 -34.60
CA VAL A 222 11.94 -2.14 -35.81
C VAL A 222 12.60 -3.24 -36.61
N GLY A 223 12.22 -3.38 -37.88
CA GLY A 223 12.90 -4.25 -38.85
C GLY A 223 13.77 -3.43 -39.79
N LEU A 224 14.92 -3.97 -40.13
CA LEU A 224 15.88 -3.36 -41.05
C LEU A 224 16.20 -4.33 -42.17
N SER A 225 16.21 -3.83 -43.40
CA SER A 225 16.69 -4.59 -44.56
C SER A 225 17.46 -3.68 -45.51
N VAL A 226 18.50 -4.23 -46.14
CA VAL A 226 19.32 -3.49 -47.12
C VAL A 226 19.25 -4.22 -48.43
N SER A 227 18.85 -3.53 -49.50
CA SER A 227 18.86 -4.00 -50.88
C SER A 227 19.14 -2.88 -51.85
N ASP A 228 19.89 -3.16 -52.92
CA ASP A 228 20.14 -2.23 -54.00
C ASP A 228 20.71 -0.86 -53.57
N GLY A 229 21.55 -0.82 -52.55
CA GLY A 229 22.09 0.42 -52.02
C GLY A 229 21.14 1.27 -51.21
N LEU A 230 19.96 0.72 -50.85
CA LEU A 230 18.93 1.37 -50.05
C LEU A 230 18.73 0.61 -48.73
N LEU A 231 18.57 1.36 -47.66
CA LEU A 231 18.15 0.87 -46.34
C LEU A 231 16.64 1.03 -46.22
N THR A 232 15.93 -0.06 -46.05
CA THR A 232 14.50 -0.05 -45.74
C THR A 232 14.31 -0.32 -44.26
N LEU A 233 13.70 0.64 -43.58
CA LEU A 233 13.29 0.56 -42.19
C LEU A 233 11.79 0.25 -42.14
N THR A 234 11.41 -0.77 -41.38
CA THR A 234 10.01 -1.14 -41.14
C THR A 234 9.73 -1.03 -39.65
N LEU A 235 8.72 -0.26 -39.30
CA LEU A 235 8.29 -0.04 -37.92
C LEU A 235 7.02 -0.88 -37.64
N ASP A 236 6.94 -1.46 -36.46
CA ASP A 236 5.72 -2.08 -36.01
C ASP A 236 4.64 -1.02 -35.85
N THR A 237 3.53 -1.21 -36.54
CA THR A 237 2.40 -0.30 -36.46
C THR A 237 1.41 -0.66 -35.37
N GLY A 238 1.57 -1.83 -34.74
CA GLY A 238 0.61 -2.35 -33.74
C GLY A 238 -0.84 -2.44 -34.26
N GLY A 239 -1.01 -2.33 -35.59
CA GLY A 239 -2.35 -2.29 -36.21
C GLY A 239 -3.08 -0.95 -36.08
N TYR A 240 -2.41 0.11 -35.63
CA TYR A 240 -2.98 1.46 -35.52
C TYR A 240 -3.05 2.15 -36.90
N PRO A 241 -4.09 2.98 -37.14
CA PRO A 241 -4.19 3.76 -38.37
C PRO A 241 -3.08 4.83 -38.44
N PRO A 242 -2.70 5.29 -39.64
CA PRO A 242 -1.60 6.24 -39.84
C PRO A 242 -1.74 7.55 -39.08
N GLU A 243 -2.96 8.05 -38.89
CA GLU A 243 -3.24 9.27 -38.15
C GLU A 243 -2.88 9.09 -36.67
N GLU A 244 -3.28 7.99 -36.05
CA GLU A 244 -2.95 7.67 -34.64
C GLU A 244 -1.46 7.45 -34.45
N LEU A 245 -0.80 6.74 -35.37
CA LEU A 245 0.65 6.56 -35.34
C LEU A 245 1.41 7.88 -35.42
N SER A 246 0.95 8.81 -36.25
CA SER A 246 1.57 10.15 -36.34
C SER A 246 1.53 10.88 -35.00
N GLU A 247 0.40 10.87 -34.29
CA GLU A 247 0.25 11.49 -32.97
C GLU A 247 1.00 10.71 -31.88
N LEU A 248 1.04 9.39 -31.95
CA LEU A 248 1.83 8.55 -31.06
C LEU A 248 3.33 8.88 -31.14
N TYR A 249 3.88 8.89 -32.34
CA TYR A 249 5.29 9.23 -32.56
C TYR A 249 5.61 10.68 -32.18
N ARG A 250 4.70 11.60 -32.41
CA ARG A 250 4.83 12.97 -31.92
C ARG A 250 4.92 13.01 -30.39
N SER A 251 4.11 12.23 -29.70
CA SER A 251 4.15 12.12 -28.25
C SER A 251 5.48 11.50 -27.74
N MET A 252 6.00 10.49 -28.45
CA MET A 252 7.33 9.92 -28.16
C MET A 252 8.44 10.94 -28.34
N LEU A 253 8.45 11.69 -29.46
CA LEU A 253 9.44 12.74 -29.74
C LEU A 253 9.41 13.87 -28.71
N LEU A 254 8.23 14.19 -28.18
CA LEU A 254 8.03 15.15 -27.09
C LEU A 254 8.35 14.58 -25.71
N ARG A 255 8.82 13.32 -25.62
CA ARG A 255 9.14 12.59 -24.39
C ARG A 255 8.00 12.63 -23.37
N ARG A 256 6.75 12.46 -23.86
CA ARG A 256 5.60 12.31 -22.97
C ARG A 256 5.68 10.96 -22.25
N LYS A 257 5.11 10.90 -21.06
CA LYS A 257 5.06 9.65 -20.26
C LYS A 257 4.13 8.61 -20.88
N TYR A 258 3.07 9.05 -21.56
CA TYR A 258 2.06 8.22 -22.20
C TYR A 258 1.45 8.92 -23.41
N HIS A 259 0.76 8.15 -24.24
CA HIS A 259 -0.11 8.63 -25.32
C HIS A 259 -1.51 8.07 -25.13
N ARG A 260 -2.54 8.93 -25.22
CA ARG A 260 -3.93 8.52 -25.11
C ARG A 260 -4.50 8.31 -26.51
N LEU A 261 -5.03 7.11 -26.75
CA LEU A 261 -5.73 6.77 -27.98
C LEU A 261 -7.15 7.36 -27.99
N PRO A 262 -7.79 7.54 -29.18
CA PRO A 262 -9.16 8.04 -29.31
C PRO A 262 -10.20 7.19 -28.56
N ASP A 263 -9.96 5.88 -28.42
CA ASP A 263 -10.80 4.97 -27.64
C ASP A 263 -10.61 5.08 -26.11
N GLY A 264 -9.68 5.95 -25.70
CA GLY A 264 -9.37 6.22 -24.28
C GLY A 264 -8.36 5.30 -23.66
N ARG A 265 -7.78 4.34 -24.39
CA ARG A 265 -6.64 3.51 -23.89
C ARG A 265 -5.38 4.35 -23.79
N TYR A 266 -4.51 3.97 -22.89
CA TYR A 266 -3.20 4.60 -22.71
C TYR A 266 -2.10 3.68 -23.23
N LEU A 267 -1.19 4.24 -24.02
CA LEU A 267 0.05 3.60 -24.42
C LEU A 267 1.19 4.16 -23.57
N GLU A 268 1.92 3.29 -22.90
CA GLU A 268 3.08 3.68 -22.09
C GLU A 268 4.25 4.05 -23.00
N LEU A 269 4.83 5.22 -22.78
CA LEU A 269 5.98 5.74 -23.51
C LEU A 269 7.26 5.80 -22.65
N ASN A 270 7.15 5.48 -21.35
CA ASN A 270 8.25 5.49 -20.39
C ASN A 270 9.12 4.23 -20.47
N GLY A 271 9.52 3.81 -21.64
CA GLY A 271 10.36 2.63 -21.79
C GLY A 271 11.62 2.94 -22.60
N SER A 272 12.71 2.27 -22.27
CA SER A 272 13.97 2.40 -23.03
C SER A 272 13.77 2.16 -24.53
N SER A 273 12.83 1.32 -24.91
CA SER A 273 12.50 1.04 -26.31
C SER A 273 11.85 2.25 -27.01
N CYS A 274 10.95 2.97 -26.32
CA CYS A 274 10.34 4.18 -26.87
C CYS A 274 11.38 5.31 -27.01
N GLU A 275 12.27 5.47 -26.05
CA GLU A 275 13.35 6.45 -26.10
C GLU A 275 14.32 6.14 -27.25
N LYS A 276 14.73 4.88 -27.41
CA LYS A 276 15.58 4.44 -28.52
C LYS A 276 14.93 4.66 -29.87
N LEU A 277 13.62 4.36 -30.00
CA LEU A 277 12.88 4.59 -31.23
C LEU A 277 12.82 6.11 -31.55
N ALA A 278 12.58 6.95 -30.56
CA ALA A 278 12.58 8.40 -30.73
C ALA A 278 13.97 8.93 -31.14
N GLU A 279 15.03 8.46 -30.53
CA GLU A 279 16.42 8.82 -30.88
C GLU A 279 16.77 8.38 -32.29
N MET A 280 16.42 7.14 -32.66
CA MET A 280 16.62 6.63 -34.01
C MET A 280 15.87 7.45 -35.05
N ALA A 281 14.60 7.79 -34.78
CA ALA A 281 13.79 8.62 -35.67
C ALA A 281 14.40 10.01 -35.88
N GLN A 282 14.94 10.62 -34.83
CA GLN A 282 15.65 11.91 -34.92
C GLN A 282 16.97 11.80 -35.70
N MET A 283 17.80 10.81 -35.40
CA MET A 283 19.09 10.60 -36.09
C MET A 283 18.91 10.35 -37.59
N LEU A 284 17.93 9.53 -37.93
CA LEU A 284 17.62 9.22 -39.32
C LEU A 284 16.79 10.30 -40.02
N GLN A 285 16.41 11.36 -39.29
CA GLN A 285 15.56 12.44 -39.77
C GLN A 285 14.26 11.95 -40.42
N LEU A 286 13.63 10.94 -39.78
CA LEU A 286 12.39 10.37 -40.28
C LEU A 286 11.27 11.41 -40.18
N THR A 287 10.53 11.54 -41.25
CA THR A 287 9.36 12.42 -41.29
C THR A 287 8.17 11.77 -40.59
N GLY A 288 7.25 12.58 -40.06
CA GLY A 288 6.02 12.06 -39.46
C GLY A 288 5.19 11.20 -40.43
N ARG A 289 5.27 11.44 -41.75
CA ARG A 289 4.61 10.58 -42.75
C ARG A 289 5.25 9.21 -42.92
N GLU A 290 6.57 9.12 -42.83
CA GLU A 290 7.30 7.85 -42.90
C GLU A 290 7.03 7.03 -41.63
N LEU A 291 7.07 7.65 -40.48
CA LEU A 291 6.71 7.03 -39.20
C LEU A 291 5.25 6.51 -39.23
N ALA A 292 4.32 7.33 -39.69
CA ALA A 292 2.90 6.96 -39.78
C ALA A 292 2.64 5.80 -40.77
N ARG A 293 3.46 5.66 -41.81
CA ARG A 293 3.36 4.54 -42.77
C ARG A 293 4.03 3.28 -42.26
N GLY A 294 4.76 3.35 -41.16
CA GLY A 294 5.53 2.23 -40.64
C GLY A 294 6.67 1.77 -41.55
N LYS A 295 7.06 2.60 -42.55
CA LYS A 295 8.12 2.27 -43.49
C LYS A 295 8.85 3.53 -43.98
N ALA A 296 10.18 3.48 -43.94
CA ALA A 296 11.06 4.50 -44.52
C ALA A 296 12.11 3.85 -45.40
N THR A 297 12.48 4.54 -46.50
CA THR A 297 13.58 4.10 -47.38
C THR A 297 14.64 5.18 -47.38
N LEU A 298 15.85 4.83 -47.00
CA LEU A 298 16.97 5.73 -46.80
C LEU A 298 18.19 5.26 -47.60
N PRO A 299 19.12 6.14 -47.94
CA PRO A 299 20.40 5.72 -48.54
C PRO A 299 21.16 4.79 -47.59
N ALA A 300 21.82 3.74 -48.14
CA ALA A 300 22.46 2.70 -47.34
C ALA A 300 23.56 3.24 -46.43
N TYR A 301 24.21 4.37 -46.74
CA TYR A 301 25.24 4.95 -45.89
C TYR A 301 24.70 5.37 -44.50
N ARG A 302 23.39 5.60 -44.37
CA ARG A 302 22.77 5.89 -43.07
C ARG A 302 22.69 4.65 -42.17
N ALA A 303 22.92 3.44 -42.69
CA ALA A 303 23.04 2.24 -41.87
C ALA A 303 24.18 2.31 -40.84
N LEU A 304 25.24 3.06 -41.15
CA LEU A 304 26.38 3.26 -40.22
C LEU A 304 25.93 3.92 -38.91
N TYR A 305 24.97 4.84 -38.96
CA TYR A 305 24.42 5.48 -37.77
C TYR A 305 23.58 4.52 -36.90
N LEU A 306 22.96 3.54 -37.54
CA LEU A 306 22.19 2.50 -36.84
C LEU A 306 23.09 1.48 -36.16
N ASP A 307 24.23 1.14 -36.75
CA ASP A 307 25.21 0.25 -36.15
C ASP A 307 25.78 0.87 -34.86
N GLU A 308 26.05 2.17 -34.86
CA GLU A 308 26.47 2.89 -33.66
C GLU A 308 25.39 2.92 -32.57
N LEU A 309 24.12 3.08 -32.92
CA LEU A 309 23.01 3.03 -32.00
C LEU A 309 22.79 1.64 -31.41
N LEU A 310 22.86 0.60 -32.23
CA LEU A 310 22.68 -0.77 -31.81
C LEU A 310 23.84 -1.28 -30.97
N SER A 311 25.06 -0.83 -31.25
CA SER A 311 26.25 -1.17 -30.47
C SER A 311 26.32 -0.49 -29.10
N ARG A 312 25.66 0.66 -28.93
CA ARG A 312 25.50 1.34 -27.62
C ARG A 312 24.39 0.73 -26.78
N SER A 313 23.53 -0.09 -27.36
CA SER A 313 22.43 -0.75 -26.67
C SER A 313 22.72 -2.25 -26.62
N ASP A 314 23.25 -2.74 -25.49
CA ASP A 314 23.35 -4.17 -25.22
C ASP A 314 21.98 -4.83 -25.45
N GLY A 315 21.85 -5.55 -26.58
CA GLY A 315 20.83 -6.55 -26.87
C GLY A 315 19.40 -6.01 -27.11
N ILE A 316 19.02 -5.96 -28.36
CA ILE A 316 17.63 -6.20 -28.79
C ILE A 316 17.52 -7.66 -29.21
#